data_6120e4d74de441f95b32c3b7249f76b9
#
_entry.id   6120e4d74de441f95b32c3b7249f76b9
#
_cell.length_a   1.000
_cell.length_b   1.000
_cell.length_c   1.000
_cell.angle_alpha   90.00
_cell.angle_beta   90.00
_cell.angle_gamma   90.00
#
_symmetry.space_group_name_H-M   'P 1'
#
loop_
_entity.id
_entity.type
_entity.pdbx_description
1 polymer ?
#
loop_
_entity_poly.entity_id
_entity_poly.type
_entity_poly.pdbx_seq_one_letter_code
_entity_poly.pdbx_strand_id
1 'polypeptide(L)'
;RETIGIEVPNSERENVLLSEIIASKLFEDAKSSVSLAFGKNIEGVPVVEDLAGLPHMLVAGTTGSGKSVALNSMLMSILYKATPDQVKFVLIDPKMLELSVYEDLPHLLCPVITDMSEAANGLRWCVNEMEKRYRLMASLSVRNLNGLNSKIRKAREDGEPLTDPLWKRN
;
A
#
# COMPACT_ATOMS: atom_id res chain seq x y z
N ARG A 1 -24.01 22.94 -16.60
CA ARG A 1 -24.66 23.60 -15.43
C ARG A 1 -23.57 23.80 -14.38
N GLU A 2 -23.30 25.04 -14.05
CA GLU A 2 -22.41 25.38 -12.95
C GLU A 2 -23.21 25.25 -11.64
N THR A 3 -22.75 24.40 -10.74
CA THR A 3 -23.33 24.22 -9.40
C THR A 3 -22.36 24.73 -8.37
N ILE A 4 -22.85 25.45 -7.37
CA ILE A 4 -22.09 25.89 -6.19
C ILE A 4 -22.39 24.88 -5.09
N GLY A 5 -21.36 24.25 -4.53
CA GLY A 5 -21.46 23.40 -3.34
C GLY A 5 -21.26 24.24 -2.08
N ILE A 6 -22.14 24.09 -1.10
CA ILE A 6 -21.99 24.72 0.23
C ILE A 6 -21.89 23.59 1.24
N GLU A 7 -20.75 23.51 1.96
CA GLU A 7 -20.54 22.58 3.06
C GLU A 7 -20.96 23.21 4.38
N VAL A 8 -21.90 22.58 5.07
CA VAL A 8 -22.35 23.00 6.39
C VAL A 8 -21.92 21.92 7.40
N PRO A 9 -21.11 22.25 8.41
CA PRO A 9 -20.70 21.28 9.43
C PRO A 9 -21.90 20.75 10.20
N ASN A 10 -21.95 19.43 10.43
CA ASN A 10 -22.95 18.83 11.29
C ASN A 10 -22.77 19.28 12.74
N SER A 11 -23.87 19.58 13.43
CA SER A 11 -23.88 19.87 14.88
C SER A 11 -23.51 18.63 15.72
N GLU A 12 -23.88 17.46 15.24
CA GLU A 12 -23.52 16.17 15.85
C GLU A 12 -22.59 15.42 14.89
N ARG A 13 -21.40 15.02 15.38
CA ARG A 13 -20.41 14.30 14.59
C ARG A 13 -20.44 12.83 14.99
N GLU A 14 -20.69 11.95 14.03
CA GLU A 14 -20.54 10.51 14.22
C GLU A 14 -19.09 10.09 13.99
N ASN A 15 -18.63 9.13 14.80
CA ASN A 15 -17.33 8.50 14.57
C ASN A 15 -17.46 7.44 13.47
N VAL A 16 -16.61 7.54 12.46
CA VAL A 16 -16.49 6.52 11.42
C VAL A 16 -15.43 5.51 11.85
N LEU A 17 -15.84 4.28 12.10
CA LEU A 17 -14.92 3.22 12.52
C LEU A 17 -14.29 2.55 11.29
N LEU A 18 -12.98 2.27 11.38
CA LEU A 18 -12.28 1.54 10.32
C LEU A 18 -12.92 0.17 10.04
N SER A 19 -13.42 -0.50 11.08
CA SER A 19 -14.11 -1.79 10.96
C SER A 19 -15.35 -1.73 10.05
N GLU A 20 -16.07 -0.61 10.03
CA GLU A 20 -17.24 -0.44 9.14
C GLU A 20 -16.83 -0.41 7.67
N ILE A 21 -15.67 0.19 7.37
CA ILE A 21 -15.18 0.28 6.00
C ILE A 21 -14.59 -1.05 5.55
N ILE A 22 -13.80 -1.71 6.41
CA ILE A 22 -13.20 -3.02 6.12
C ILE A 22 -14.27 -4.11 5.95
N ALA A 23 -15.35 -4.05 6.74
CA ALA A 23 -16.49 -4.97 6.62
C ALA A 23 -17.45 -4.62 5.46
N SER A 24 -17.23 -3.51 4.77
CA SER A 24 -18.07 -3.13 3.64
C SER A 24 -17.84 -4.05 2.44
N LYS A 25 -18.90 -4.31 1.70
CA LYS A 25 -18.83 -5.08 0.45
C LYS A 25 -17.84 -4.46 -0.56
N LEU A 26 -17.73 -3.13 -0.59
CA LEU A 26 -16.80 -2.42 -1.45
C LEU A 26 -15.33 -2.78 -1.15
N PHE A 27 -14.97 -2.89 0.14
CA PHE A 27 -13.62 -3.31 0.53
C PHE A 27 -13.42 -4.81 0.32
N GLU A 28 -14.41 -5.64 0.65
CA GLU A 28 -14.37 -7.10 0.46
C GLU A 28 -14.15 -7.46 -1.01
N ASP A 29 -14.94 -6.89 -1.92
CA ASP A 29 -14.90 -7.14 -3.37
C ASP A 29 -13.66 -6.53 -4.07
N ALA A 30 -12.94 -5.60 -3.42
CA ALA A 30 -11.73 -5.00 -3.96
C ALA A 30 -10.63 -6.04 -4.14
N LYS A 31 -10.13 -6.22 -5.37
CA LYS A 31 -9.18 -7.29 -5.74
C LYS A 31 -7.72 -6.98 -5.44
N SER A 32 -7.39 -5.71 -5.25
CA SER A 32 -6.02 -5.29 -5.00
C SER A 32 -5.57 -5.63 -3.59
N SER A 33 -4.38 -6.22 -3.44
CA SER A 33 -3.74 -6.47 -2.15
C SER A 33 -3.36 -5.19 -1.40
N VAL A 34 -3.37 -4.05 -2.08
CA VAL A 34 -3.05 -2.73 -1.53
C VAL A 34 -4.25 -1.79 -1.58
N SER A 35 -5.47 -2.35 -1.41
CA SER A 35 -6.69 -1.56 -1.25
C SER A 35 -6.67 -0.82 0.09
N LEU A 36 -7.01 0.46 0.07
CA LEU A 36 -7.01 1.36 1.22
C LEU A 36 -8.44 1.75 1.61
N ALA A 37 -8.79 1.58 2.87
CA ALA A 37 -10.02 2.06 3.47
C ALA A 37 -9.83 3.50 3.96
N PHE A 38 -10.37 4.49 3.25
CA PHE A 38 -10.23 5.91 3.57
C PHE A 38 -11.26 6.41 4.59
N GLY A 39 -12.45 5.84 4.62
CA GLY A 39 -13.55 6.29 5.46
C GLY A 39 -14.87 6.32 4.71
N LYS A 40 -15.69 7.32 4.99
CA LYS A 40 -16.96 7.58 4.30
C LYS A 40 -16.94 8.96 3.64
N ASN A 41 -17.58 9.08 2.50
CA ASN A 41 -17.85 10.38 1.88
C ASN A 41 -18.97 11.14 2.63
N ILE A 42 -19.29 12.34 2.17
CA ILE A 42 -20.35 13.18 2.78
C ILE A 42 -21.75 12.55 2.72
N GLU A 43 -21.95 11.55 1.87
CA GLU A 43 -23.21 10.80 1.75
C GLU A 43 -23.22 9.55 2.65
N GLY A 44 -22.14 9.32 3.44
CA GLY A 44 -22.02 8.15 4.30
C GLY A 44 -21.58 6.87 3.58
N VAL A 45 -21.23 6.95 2.29
CA VAL A 45 -20.79 5.79 1.49
C VAL A 45 -19.32 5.50 1.76
N PRO A 46 -18.92 4.23 1.99
CA PRO A 46 -17.52 3.84 2.12
C PRO A 46 -16.68 4.26 0.92
N VAL A 47 -15.45 4.75 1.20
CA VAL A 47 -14.47 5.12 0.17
C VAL A 47 -13.28 4.17 0.28
N VAL A 48 -13.04 3.44 -0.79
CA VAL A 48 -11.95 2.47 -0.92
C VAL A 48 -11.19 2.75 -2.20
N GLU A 49 -9.87 2.88 -2.11
CA GLU A 49 -8.99 3.19 -3.24
C GLU A 49 -7.88 2.14 -3.39
N ASP A 50 -7.40 1.96 -4.60
CA ASP A 50 -6.26 1.08 -4.90
C ASP A 50 -4.96 1.89 -4.93
N LEU A 51 -4.08 1.66 -3.95
CA LEU A 51 -2.78 2.34 -3.89
C LEU A 51 -1.93 2.07 -5.14
N ALA A 52 -2.05 0.91 -5.77
CA ALA A 52 -1.32 0.61 -7.01
C ALA A 52 -1.77 1.51 -8.19
N GLY A 53 -3.01 2.00 -8.16
CA GLY A 53 -3.53 2.97 -9.13
C GLY A 53 -3.10 4.42 -8.84
N LEU A 54 -2.70 4.73 -7.60
CA LEU A 54 -2.32 6.07 -7.17
C LEU A 54 -0.82 6.36 -7.26
N PRO A 55 0.03 5.45 -7.64
CA PRO A 55 1.46 5.16 -7.45
C PRO A 55 2.16 5.95 -6.32
N HIS A 56 1.77 7.19 -6.08
CA HIS A 56 2.25 8.04 -5.00
C HIS A 56 1.08 8.80 -4.40
N MET A 57 1.10 8.98 -3.09
CA MET A 57 0.09 9.72 -2.38
C MET A 57 0.74 10.65 -1.34
N LEU A 58 0.32 11.90 -1.32
CA LEU A 58 0.70 12.86 -0.30
C LEU A 58 -0.45 13.02 0.70
N VAL A 59 -0.16 12.77 1.98
CA VAL A 59 -1.10 12.99 3.07
C VAL A 59 -0.63 14.17 3.91
N ALA A 60 -1.37 15.26 3.92
CA ALA A 60 -1.06 16.46 4.66
C ALA A 60 -2.23 16.87 5.56
N GLY A 61 -1.90 17.52 6.68
CA GLY A 61 -2.89 18.02 7.62
C GLY A 61 -2.22 18.74 8.79
N THR A 62 -2.95 19.64 9.43
CA THR A 62 -2.53 20.30 10.67
C THR A 62 -2.51 19.32 11.84
N THR A 63 -1.88 19.71 12.95
CA THR A 63 -1.91 18.92 14.18
C THR A 63 -3.36 18.68 14.60
N GLY A 64 -3.71 17.41 14.89
CA GLY A 64 -5.07 17.04 15.27
C GLY A 64 -6.05 16.81 14.11
N SER A 65 -5.62 17.00 12.85
CA SER A 65 -6.48 16.76 11.66
C SER A 65 -6.77 15.28 11.38
N GLY A 66 -6.12 14.34 12.09
CA GLY A 66 -6.28 12.91 11.86
C GLY A 66 -5.27 12.29 10.87
N LYS A 67 -4.21 13.00 10.48
CA LYS A 67 -3.17 12.49 9.56
C LYS A 67 -2.61 11.13 10.01
N SER A 68 -2.20 11.01 11.28
CA SER A 68 -1.68 9.75 11.84
C SER A 68 -2.73 8.65 11.88
N VAL A 69 -3.98 8.99 12.18
CA VAL A 69 -5.11 8.05 12.13
C VAL A 69 -5.32 7.54 10.71
N ALA A 70 -5.30 8.43 9.72
CA ALA A 70 -5.44 8.06 8.31
C ALA A 70 -4.29 7.13 7.87
N LEU A 71 -3.03 7.45 8.23
CA LEU A 71 -1.88 6.61 7.91
C LEU A 71 -2.00 5.20 8.51
N ASN A 72 -2.39 5.12 9.81
CA ASN A 72 -2.64 3.85 10.47
C ASN A 72 -3.79 3.07 9.81
N SER A 73 -4.87 3.75 9.42
CA SER A 73 -6.00 3.11 8.72
C SER A 73 -5.57 2.52 7.37
N MET A 74 -4.68 3.19 6.64
CA MET A 74 -4.13 2.69 5.37
C MET A 74 -3.26 1.45 5.59
N LEU A 75 -2.34 1.48 6.58
CA LEU A 75 -1.52 0.32 6.92
C LEU A 75 -2.39 -0.86 7.35
N MET A 76 -3.33 -0.64 8.26
CA MET A 76 -4.27 -1.67 8.71
C MET A 76 -5.10 -2.24 7.56
N SER A 77 -5.54 -1.41 6.61
CA SER A 77 -6.27 -1.88 5.43
C SER A 77 -5.47 -2.92 4.64
N ILE A 78 -4.19 -2.65 4.41
CA ILE A 78 -3.28 -3.58 3.70
C ILE A 78 -3.06 -4.84 4.53
N LEU A 79 -2.84 -4.72 5.84
CA LEU A 79 -2.63 -5.86 6.73
C LEU A 79 -3.85 -6.79 6.81
N TYR A 80 -5.06 -6.26 6.71
CA TYR A 80 -6.28 -7.06 6.63
C TYR A 80 -6.47 -7.74 5.26
N LYS A 81 -5.86 -7.19 4.20
CA LYS A 81 -6.09 -7.63 2.81
C LYS A 81 -4.99 -8.54 2.27
N ALA A 82 -3.76 -8.40 2.75
CA ALA A 82 -2.58 -9.01 2.13
C ALA A 82 -1.72 -9.77 3.15
N THR A 83 -1.18 -10.89 2.69
CA THR A 83 -0.15 -11.65 3.42
C THR A 83 1.24 -11.03 3.23
N PRO A 84 2.23 -11.36 4.10
CA PRO A 84 3.61 -10.93 3.93
C PRO A 84 4.26 -11.33 2.60
N ASP A 85 3.78 -12.39 1.95
CA ASP A 85 4.27 -12.81 0.64
C ASP A 85 3.73 -11.96 -0.51
N GLN A 86 2.60 -11.30 -0.29
CA GLN A 86 1.94 -10.47 -1.30
C GLN A 86 2.39 -9.01 -1.22
N VAL A 87 2.57 -8.49 0.00
CA VAL A 87 2.94 -7.09 0.25
C VAL A 87 4.05 -7.02 1.29
N LYS A 88 5.05 -6.20 1.00
CA LYS A 88 6.13 -5.87 1.92
C LYS A 88 6.17 -4.36 2.15
N PHE A 89 6.57 -3.98 3.37
CA PHE A 89 6.71 -2.59 3.78
C PHE A 89 8.18 -2.20 3.99
N VAL A 90 8.49 -0.97 3.61
CA VAL A 90 9.61 -0.19 4.13
C VAL A 90 8.98 1.01 4.84
N LEU A 91 9.05 1.04 6.15
CA LEU A 91 8.50 2.11 6.98
C LEU A 91 9.61 3.07 7.40
N ILE A 92 9.37 4.36 7.25
CA ILE A 92 10.33 5.42 7.61
C ILE A 92 9.62 6.39 8.56
N ASP A 93 10.10 6.48 9.80
CA ASP A 93 9.54 7.35 10.83
C ASP A 93 10.67 8.11 11.57
N PRO A 94 11.19 9.19 11.00
CA PRO A 94 12.31 9.94 11.59
C PRO A 94 11.97 10.63 12.91
N LYS A 95 10.69 10.70 13.27
CA LYS A 95 10.22 11.27 14.55
C LYS A 95 10.00 10.21 15.62
N MET A 96 10.02 8.94 15.29
CA MET A 96 9.77 7.79 16.20
C MET A 96 8.43 7.87 16.95
N LEU A 97 7.39 8.43 16.34
CA LEU A 97 6.13 8.75 17.02
C LEU A 97 4.94 7.94 16.52
N GLU A 98 4.96 7.46 15.28
CA GLU A 98 3.76 6.96 14.62
C GLU A 98 3.85 5.48 14.23
N LEU A 99 5.04 4.97 13.87
CA LEU A 99 5.18 3.66 13.23
C LEU A 99 5.89 2.59 14.08
N SER A 100 6.38 2.94 15.26
CA SER A 100 7.07 2.00 16.16
C SER A 100 6.20 0.79 16.59
N VAL A 101 4.89 0.94 16.61
CA VAL A 101 3.94 -0.15 16.92
C VAL A 101 3.93 -1.26 15.86
N TYR A 102 4.55 -1.03 14.72
CA TYR A 102 4.64 -1.98 13.59
C TYR A 102 5.98 -2.71 13.50
N GLU A 103 6.90 -2.54 14.47
CA GLU A 103 8.29 -3.02 14.42
C GLU A 103 8.42 -4.53 14.17
N ASP A 104 7.51 -5.33 14.74
CA ASP A 104 7.58 -6.79 14.63
C ASP A 104 6.71 -7.39 13.52
N LEU A 105 6.22 -6.58 12.58
CA LEU A 105 5.37 -7.09 11.52
C LEU A 105 6.15 -7.95 10.51
N PRO A 106 5.67 -9.14 10.16
CA PRO A 106 6.30 -10.01 9.15
C PRO A 106 6.28 -9.42 7.73
N HIS A 107 5.51 -8.35 7.52
CA HIS A 107 5.47 -7.59 6.28
C HIS A 107 6.68 -6.66 6.10
N LEU A 108 7.45 -6.36 7.15
CA LEU A 108 8.61 -5.48 7.06
C LEU A 108 9.75 -6.15 6.28
N LEU A 109 10.42 -5.38 5.42
CA LEU A 109 11.68 -5.76 4.77
C LEU A 109 12.90 -5.47 5.64
N CYS A 110 12.80 -4.49 6.53
CA CYS A 110 13.81 -4.10 7.50
C CYS A 110 13.09 -3.47 8.72
N PRO A 111 13.75 -3.31 9.86
CA PRO A 111 13.23 -2.54 10.98
C PRO A 111 12.72 -1.16 10.55
N VAL A 112 11.83 -0.55 11.32
CA VAL A 112 11.35 0.81 11.02
C VAL A 112 12.53 1.77 11.01
N ILE A 113 12.75 2.43 9.90
CA ILE A 113 13.90 3.32 9.69
C ILE A 113 13.63 4.65 10.36
N THR A 114 14.50 5.03 11.29
CA THR A 114 14.40 6.28 12.05
C THR A 114 15.52 7.26 11.73
N ASP A 115 16.64 6.79 11.20
CA ASP A 115 17.77 7.62 10.78
C ASP A 115 17.58 8.13 9.34
N MET A 116 17.90 9.40 9.11
CA MET A 116 17.70 10.05 7.79
C MET A 116 18.64 9.53 6.71
N SER A 117 19.85 9.10 7.07
CA SER A 117 20.79 8.54 6.11
C SER A 117 20.38 7.14 5.69
N GLU A 118 19.87 6.33 6.61
CA GLU A 118 19.29 5.03 6.34
C GLU A 118 18.00 5.15 5.53
N ALA A 119 17.16 6.17 5.79
CA ALA A 119 15.99 6.46 4.99
C ALA A 119 16.34 6.73 3.51
N ALA A 120 17.39 7.53 3.27
CA ALA A 120 17.88 7.77 1.91
C ALA A 120 18.38 6.48 1.24
N ASN A 121 19.04 5.60 1.99
CA ASN A 121 19.50 4.30 1.51
C ASN A 121 18.32 3.37 1.20
N GLY A 122 17.30 3.33 2.07
CA GLY A 122 16.07 2.57 1.86
C GLY A 122 15.35 3.00 0.58
N LEU A 123 15.22 4.30 0.35
CA LEU A 123 14.62 4.83 -0.89
C LEU A 123 15.44 4.47 -2.14
N ARG A 124 16.78 4.57 -2.09
CA ARG A 124 17.64 4.13 -3.20
C ARG A 124 17.50 2.64 -3.47
N TRP A 125 17.38 1.84 -2.42
CA TRP A 125 17.12 0.40 -2.55
C TRP A 125 15.79 0.15 -3.28
N CYS A 126 14.71 0.86 -2.93
CA CYS A 126 13.41 0.76 -3.63
C CYS A 126 13.54 1.08 -5.12
N VAL A 127 14.30 2.11 -5.49
CA VAL A 127 14.55 2.46 -6.91
C VAL A 127 15.31 1.31 -7.61
N ASN A 128 16.36 0.80 -7.01
CA ASN A 128 17.14 -0.30 -7.57
C ASN A 128 16.31 -1.58 -7.75
N GLU A 129 15.44 -1.89 -6.78
CA GLU A 129 14.52 -3.04 -6.87
C GLU A 129 13.48 -2.84 -7.98
N MET A 130 12.95 -1.62 -8.12
CA MET A 130 12.05 -1.27 -9.23
C MET A 130 12.72 -1.47 -10.60
N GLU A 131 13.94 -0.98 -10.76
CA GLU A 131 14.71 -1.15 -12.01
C GLU A 131 15.04 -2.63 -12.30
N LYS A 132 15.37 -3.40 -11.26
CA LYS A 132 15.56 -4.85 -11.38
C LYS A 132 14.28 -5.52 -11.90
N ARG A 133 13.12 -5.17 -11.35
CA ARG A 133 11.83 -5.69 -11.81
C ARG A 133 11.51 -5.28 -13.24
N TYR A 134 11.83 -4.07 -13.66
CA TYR A 134 11.70 -3.66 -15.06
C TYR A 134 12.56 -4.52 -16.01
N ARG A 135 13.82 -4.76 -15.65
CA ARG A 135 14.70 -5.64 -16.44
C ARG A 135 14.15 -7.07 -16.51
N LEU A 136 13.65 -7.59 -15.40
CA LEU A 136 13.04 -8.92 -15.34
C LEU A 136 11.79 -9.01 -16.22
N MET A 137 10.89 -8.03 -16.13
CA MET A 137 9.70 -7.97 -16.98
C MET A 137 10.07 -7.89 -18.47
N ALA A 138 11.05 -7.07 -18.82
CA ALA A 138 11.55 -6.96 -20.19
C ALA A 138 12.11 -8.28 -20.72
N SER A 139 12.93 -8.98 -19.91
CA SER A 139 13.53 -10.28 -20.29
C SER A 139 12.48 -11.39 -20.49
N LEU A 140 11.37 -11.30 -19.78
CA LEU A 140 10.25 -12.24 -19.89
C LEU A 140 9.15 -11.78 -20.85
N SER A 141 9.34 -10.65 -21.55
CA SER A 141 8.39 -10.06 -22.50
C SER A 141 7.01 -9.79 -21.89
N VAL A 142 6.96 -9.33 -20.63
CA VAL A 142 5.73 -8.93 -19.93
C VAL A 142 5.73 -7.42 -19.68
N ARG A 143 4.54 -6.79 -19.69
CA ARG A 143 4.41 -5.32 -19.67
C ARG A 143 4.16 -4.74 -18.28
N ASN A 144 3.75 -5.57 -17.32
CA ASN A 144 3.42 -5.14 -15.96
C ASN A 144 3.60 -6.27 -14.95
N LEU A 145 3.55 -5.90 -13.67
CA LEU A 145 3.76 -6.83 -12.56
C LEU A 145 2.71 -7.96 -12.51
N ASN A 146 1.45 -7.66 -12.83
CA ASN A 146 0.39 -8.67 -12.87
C ASN A 146 0.67 -9.73 -13.94
N GLY A 147 1.14 -9.32 -15.12
CA GLY A 147 1.57 -10.23 -16.19
C GLY A 147 2.76 -11.10 -15.76
N LEU A 148 3.74 -10.50 -15.06
CA LEU A 148 4.88 -11.24 -14.50
C LEU A 148 4.41 -12.30 -13.50
N ASN A 149 3.61 -11.90 -12.51
CA ASN A 149 3.11 -12.80 -11.48
C ASN A 149 2.25 -13.94 -12.06
N SER A 150 1.42 -13.64 -13.07
CA SER A 150 0.60 -14.64 -13.76
C SER A 150 1.47 -15.65 -14.51
N LYS A 151 2.52 -15.17 -15.19
CA LYS A 151 3.47 -16.04 -15.91
C LYS A 151 4.23 -16.97 -14.96
N ILE A 152 4.66 -16.45 -13.80
CA ILE A 152 5.35 -17.25 -12.77
C ILE A 152 4.41 -18.29 -12.18
N ARG A 153 3.17 -17.94 -11.84
CA ARG A 153 2.18 -18.88 -11.30
C ARG A 153 1.93 -20.02 -12.28
N LYS A 154 1.65 -19.68 -13.55
CA LYS A 154 1.40 -20.67 -14.59
C LYS A 154 2.57 -21.64 -14.74
N ALA A 155 3.79 -21.15 -14.81
CA ALA A 155 4.98 -21.99 -14.92
C ALA A 155 5.16 -22.95 -13.72
N ARG A 156 4.78 -22.50 -12.51
CA ARG A 156 4.77 -23.38 -11.33
C ARG A 156 3.69 -24.45 -11.40
N GLU A 157 2.48 -24.09 -11.85
CA GLU A 157 1.36 -25.01 -12.03
C GLU A 157 1.67 -26.07 -13.11
N ASP A 158 2.36 -25.67 -14.17
CA ASP A 158 2.79 -26.56 -15.27
C ASP A 158 4.00 -27.47 -14.87
N GLY A 159 4.56 -27.28 -13.65
CA GLY A 159 5.72 -28.05 -13.15
C GLY A 159 7.08 -27.61 -13.71
N GLU A 160 7.12 -26.51 -14.45
CA GLU A 160 8.31 -25.91 -15.05
C GLU A 160 8.59 -24.50 -14.49
N PRO A 161 9.03 -24.38 -13.22
CA PRO A 161 9.24 -23.07 -12.59
C PRO A 161 10.27 -22.24 -13.37
N LEU A 162 9.92 -20.98 -13.63
CA LEU A 162 10.82 -20.05 -14.31
C LEU A 162 12.04 -19.77 -13.43
N THR A 163 13.23 -19.90 -14.03
CA THR A 163 14.47 -19.42 -13.43
C THR A 163 14.61 -17.94 -13.67
N ASP A 164 15.22 -17.21 -12.71
CA ASP A 164 15.50 -15.78 -12.88
C ASP A 164 16.55 -15.59 -14.01
N PRO A 165 16.18 -15.02 -15.18
CA PRO A 165 17.11 -14.85 -16.29
C PRO A 165 18.22 -13.82 -16.02
N LEU A 166 18.08 -13.02 -14.94
CA LEU A 166 19.07 -12.04 -14.51
C LEU A 166 20.04 -12.63 -13.47
N TRP A 167 19.75 -13.82 -12.95
CA TRP A 167 20.62 -14.45 -11.96
C TRP A 167 21.88 -14.99 -12.63
N LYS A 168 23.01 -14.41 -12.30
CA LYS A 168 24.33 -14.91 -12.69
C LYS A 168 24.90 -15.72 -11.55
N ARG A 169 25.26 -16.97 -11.81
CA ARG A 169 26.04 -17.78 -10.88
C ARG A 169 27.43 -17.16 -10.77
N ASN A 170 27.76 -16.63 -9.59
CA ASN A 170 29.15 -16.21 -9.28
C ASN A 170 30.02 -17.43 -9.11
#